data_1ce82867c885bbbcc810807751a0d44f
#
_entry.id   1ce82867c885bbbcc810807751a0d44f
#
_cell.length_a   1.000
_cell.length_b   1.000
_cell.length_c   1.000
_cell.angle_alpha   90.00
_cell.angle_beta   90.00
_cell.angle_gamma   90.00
#
_symmetry.space_group_name_H-M   'P 1'
#
loop_
_entity.id
_entity.type
_entity.pdbx_description
1 polymer ?
#
loop_
_entity_poly.entity_id
_entity_poly.type
_entity_poly.pdbx_seq_one_letter_code
_entity_poly.pdbx_strand_id
1 'polypeptide(L)'
;MKRALYLILGLSYALHADSFKDVLTKGDYTFFNKKVVSPIKRYADRSAFYLGLGYQLGSIQRNYSNLNLFQRFTRTQIVFSDGLSPVFKNSYVSNGLGVQAGYKWVGKHEETKWFGFRWGLFYDLSASLYGAQESQSIIISTYGSYMDLLFNAYNGDKFFAGFNLGIAFAGVYDKLSDALLYKALLLDTFGGKVDLNGFQFLVDLGVRLGNKRNQFGFGIKIPTYYFNHYYSMNNISNNSGDVLKVLRFLEYGINSLLYRVDFRRNYSVYFNYTYSF
;
A
#
# COMPACT_ATOMS: atom_id res chain seq x y z
N MET A 1 19.71 -0.39 -7.42
CA MET A 1 19.31 1.01 -7.26
C MET A 1 19.68 1.92 -8.43
N LYS A 2 20.91 1.92 -8.98
CA LYS A 2 21.31 2.81 -10.09
C LYS A 2 20.47 2.65 -11.38
N ARG A 3 20.04 1.43 -11.75
CA ARG A 3 19.25 1.19 -12.99
C ARG A 3 17.81 1.72 -12.93
N ALA A 4 17.17 1.72 -11.76
CA ALA A 4 15.84 2.31 -11.58
C ALA A 4 15.87 3.83 -11.66
N LEU A 5 16.96 4.47 -11.21
CA LEU A 5 17.15 5.91 -11.30
C LEU A 5 17.29 6.38 -12.75
N TYR A 6 17.96 5.60 -13.61
CA TYR A 6 18.08 5.92 -15.03
C TYR A 6 16.75 5.78 -15.79
N LEU A 7 15.87 4.89 -15.36
CA LEU A 7 14.55 4.73 -15.97
C LEU A 7 13.63 5.91 -15.62
N ILE A 8 13.69 6.41 -14.38
CA ILE A 8 12.94 7.58 -13.92
C ILE A 8 13.51 8.86 -14.58
N LEU A 9 14.83 8.99 -14.67
CA LEU A 9 15.48 10.11 -15.37
C LEU A 9 15.22 10.07 -16.87
N GLY A 10 15.21 8.90 -17.48
CA GLY A 10 14.85 8.74 -18.91
C GLY A 10 13.40 9.13 -19.20
N LEU A 11 12.46 8.77 -18.33
CA LEU A 11 11.06 9.19 -18.41
C LEU A 11 10.90 10.70 -18.19
N SER A 12 11.64 11.29 -17.25
CA SER A 12 11.60 12.76 -17.03
C SER A 12 12.23 13.53 -18.18
N TYR A 13 13.28 12.99 -18.80
CA TYR A 13 13.91 13.59 -19.98
C TYR A 13 13.00 13.51 -21.21
N ALA A 14 12.27 12.42 -21.39
CA ALA A 14 11.27 12.28 -22.45
C ALA A 14 10.04 13.21 -22.25
N LEU A 15 9.74 13.58 -21.01
CA LEU A 15 8.65 14.51 -20.67
C LEU A 15 9.06 15.99 -20.77
N HIS A 16 10.37 16.32 -20.71
CA HIS A 16 10.90 17.68 -20.79
C HIS A 16 11.49 18.04 -22.17
N ALA A 17 11.47 17.11 -23.12
CA ALA A 17 11.90 17.45 -24.46
C ALA A 17 10.82 18.33 -25.12
N ASP A 18 11.12 19.62 -25.27
CA ASP A 18 10.39 20.52 -26.16
C ASP A 18 10.25 19.93 -27.60
N SER A 19 11.13 19.02 -27.93
CA SER A 19 11.06 18.10 -29.06
C SER A 19 9.74 17.31 -29.14
N PHE A 20 9.11 16.94 -28.02
CA PHE A 20 7.85 16.17 -28.07
C PHE A 20 6.68 17.04 -28.55
N LYS A 21 6.68 18.33 -28.23
CA LYS A 21 5.74 19.32 -28.79
C LYS A 21 6.01 19.59 -30.26
N ASP A 22 7.27 19.73 -30.63
CA ASP A 22 7.68 19.88 -32.03
C ASP A 22 7.42 18.62 -32.87
N VAL A 23 7.59 17.43 -32.23
CA VAL A 23 7.24 16.14 -32.82
C VAL A 23 5.75 16.04 -33.11
N LEU A 24 4.89 16.60 -32.25
CA LEU A 24 3.44 16.58 -32.45
C LEU A 24 2.91 17.72 -33.34
N THR A 25 3.64 18.82 -33.49
CA THR A 25 3.17 20.01 -34.20
C THR A 25 3.75 20.16 -35.60
N LYS A 26 4.93 19.66 -35.91
CA LYS A 26 5.61 19.87 -37.20
C LYS A 26 5.34 18.81 -38.27
N GLY A 27 4.41 17.91 -38.15
CA GLY A 27 3.87 17.10 -39.24
C GLY A 27 4.84 16.44 -40.27
N ASP A 28 6.16 16.53 -40.04
CA ASP A 28 7.22 16.08 -40.97
C ASP A 28 7.92 14.81 -40.46
N TYR A 29 7.13 13.81 -40.02
CA TYR A 29 7.67 12.50 -39.74
C TYR A 29 7.40 11.58 -40.90
N THR A 30 8.44 11.26 -41.62
CA THR A 30 8.46 10.31 -42.73
C THR A 30 8.00 8.89 -42.34
N PHE A 31 7.85 8.60 -41.02
CA PHE A 31 7.20 7.40 -40.54
C PHE A 31 5.66 7.42 -40.59
N PHE A 32 5.04 8.60 -40.71
CA PHE A 32 3.58 8.77 -40.73
C PHE A 32 3.07 9.44 -42.03
N ASN A 33 3.81 9.33 -43.12
CA ASN A 33 3.45 9.94 -44.40
C ASN A 33 2.32 9.18 -45.11
N LYS A 34 1.21 8.96 -44.45
CA LYS A 34 -0.10 8.85 -45.05
C LYS A 34 -1.04 9.76 -44.28
N LYS A 35 -1.37 10.89 -44.89
CA LYS A 35 -2.52 11.72 -44.49
C LYS A 35 -3.81 10.91 -44.69
N VAL A 36 -3.94 9.86 -43.90
CA VAL A 36 -5.23 9.20 -43.70
C VAL A 36 -5.89 10.00 -42.60
N VAL A 37 -6.67 11.01 -42.98
CA VAL A 37 -7.71 11.54 -42.10
C VAL A 37 -8.73 10.42 -41.95
N SER A 38 -8.34 9.39 -41.21
CA SER A 38 -9.28 8.36 -40.80
C SER A 38 -10.30 9.03 -39.86
N PRO A 39 -11.59 8.86 -40.12
CA PRO A 39 -12.62 9.43 -39.26
C PRO A 39 -12.30 8.99 -37.81
N ILE A 40 -12.31 9.96 -36.88
CA ILE A 40 -12.02 9.71 -35.46
C ILE A 40 -13.03 8.69 -34.97
N LYS A 41 -12.64 7.43 -34.94
CA LYS A 41 -13.48 6.36 -34.38
C LYS A 41 -13.67 6.61 -32.90
N ARG A 42 -14.92 6.55 -32.43
CA ARG A 42 -15.25 6.70 -31.02
C ARG A 42 -15.11 5.37 -30.31
N TYR A 43 -13.93 5.08 -29.78
CA TYR A 43 -13.67 3.87 -29.01
C TYR A 43 -14.40 3.86 -27.66
N ALA A 44 -14.64 2.65 -27.12
CA ALA A 44 -15.28 2.46 -25.84
C ALA A 44 -14.39 2.92 -24.69
N ASP A 45 -13.10 2.56 -24.69
CA ASP A 45 -12.14 3.16 -23.78
C ASP A 45 -11.60 4.46 -24.35
N ARG A 46 -11.81 5.54 -23.63
CA ARG A 46 -11.46 6.89 -24.07
C ARG A 46 -10.95 7.72 -22.90
N SER A 47 -10.27 8.80 -23.23
CA SER A 47 -9.82 9.80 -22.25
C SER A 47 -11.01 10.44 -21.54
N ALA A 48 -11.00 10.43 -20.20
CA ALA A 48 -12.07 10.96 -19.39
C ALA A 48 -11.61 11.16 -17.94
N PHE A 49 -12.26 12.06 -17.22
CA PHE A 49 -12.28 12.01 -15.76
C PHE A 49 -13.10 10.81 -15.28
N TYR A 50 -12.75 10.29 -14.15
CA TYR A 50 -13.44 9.14 -13.57
C TYR A 50 -13.54 9.22 -12.06
N LEU A 51 -14.55 8.54 -11.55
CA LEU A 51 -14.75 8.27 -10.14
C LEU A 51 -14.99 6.76 -9.98
N GLY A 52 -14.38 6.14 -8.98
CA GLY A 52 -14.50 4.70 -8.76
C GLY A 52 -14.73 4.34 -7.30
N LEU A 53 -15.41 3.23 -7.13
CA LEU A 53 -15.62 2.55 -5.85
C LEU A 53 -15.06 1.14 -5.97
N GLY A 54 -14.48 0.62 -4.90
CA GLY A 54 -13.89 -0.71 -4.89
C GLY A 54 -14.14 -1.44 -3.58
N TYR A 55 -14.22 -2.76 -3.70
CA TYR A 55 -14.15 -3.69 -2.59
C TYR A 55 -12.79 -4.40 -2.63
N GLN A 56 -12.20 -4.63 -1.47
CA GLN A 56 -10.89 -5.28 -1.35
C GLN A 56 -10.96 -6.42 -0.34
N LEU A 57 -10.34 -7.54 -0.73
CA LEU A 57 -10.09 -8.68 0.14
C LEU A 57 -8.59 -8.89 0.22
N GLY A 58 -8.02 -8.93 1.41
CA GLY A 58 -6.57 -9.00 1.54
C GLY A 58 -6.12 -9.74 2.78
N SER A 59 -4.83 -9.58 3.06
CA SER A 59 -4.18 -10.14 4.24
C SER A 59 -3.39 -9.06 4.97
N ILE A 60 -3.61 -8.97 6.28
CA ILE A 60 -2.81 -8.17 7.20
C ILE A 60 -1.95 -9.11 8.01
N GLN A 61 -0.66 -8.87 8.04
CA GLN A 61 0.32 -9.62 8.84
C GLN A 61 0.65 -8.81 10.09
N ARG A 62 0.53 -9.46 11.24
CA ARG A 62 1.04 -8.99 12.53
C ARG A 62 2.41 -9.62 12.77
N ASN A 63 3.44 -8.81 12.91
CA ASN A 63 4.76 -9.25 13.34
C ASN A 63 4.96 -8.78 14.78
N TYR A 64 5.39 -9.67 15.66
CA TYR A 64 5.64 -9.31 17.03
C TYR A 64 6.84 -10.06 17.59
N SER A 65 7.51 -9.44 18.55
CA SER A 65 8.57 -10.05 19.34
C SER A 65 8.30 -9.77 20.81
N ASN A 66 8.59 -10.76 21.64
CA ASN A 66 8.46 -10.67 23.08
C ASN A 66 9.85 -10.59 23.71
N LEU A 67 9.96 -9.83 24.78
CA LEU A 67 11.09 -9.87 25.68
C LEU A 67 10.83 -10.98 26.70
N ASN A 68 11.68 -12.01 26.71
CA ASN A 68 11.60 -13.08 27.70
C ASN A 68 12.28 -12.60 28.98
N LEU A 69 11.53 -12.59 30.08
CA LEU A 69 12.02 -12.16 31.37
C LEU A 69 12.66 -13.37 32.07
N PHE A 70 13.97 -13.56 31.86
CA PHE A 70 14.74 -14.56 32.63
C PHE A 70 15.47 -13.85 33.78
N GLN A 71 15.13 -14.24 34.98
CA GLN A 71 15.82 -13.78 36.18
C GLN A 71 17.05 -14.68 36.42
N ARG A 72 18.23 -14.15 36.23
CA ARG A 72 19.47 -14.81 36.60
C ARG A 72 19.99 -14.18 37.88
N PHE A 73 19.90 -14.96 38.97
CA PHE A 73 20.53 -14.57 40.23
C PHE A 73 22.04 -14.81 40.14
N THR A 74 22.81 -13.77 40.04
CA THR A 74 24.22 -13.80 40.35
C THR A 74 24.41 -13.31 41.78
N ARG A 75 25.49 -13.78 42.48
CA ARG A 75 25.73 -13.56 43.92
C ARG A 75 25.59 -12.10 44.38
N THR A 76 25.57 -11.11 43.50
CA THR A 76 25.53 -9.67 43.84
C THR A 76 24.59 -8.80 42.97
N GLN A 77 24.00 -9.34 41.92
CA GLN A 77 23.13 -8.56 41.02
C GLN A 77 22.05 -9.43 40.38
N ILE A 78 20.85 -8.86 40.21
CA ILE A 78 19.80 -9.42 39.38
C ILE A 78 20.09 -8.94 37.94
N VAL A 79 20.53 -9.87 37.09
CA VAL A 79 20.77 -9.57 35.67
C VAL A 79 19.58 -10.13 34.89
N PHE A 80 18.85 -9.27 34.22
CA PHE A 80 17.87 -9.67 33.23
C PHE A 80 18.63 -9.98 31.94
N SER A 81 18.60 -11.22 31.50
CA SER A 81 19.16 -11.53 30.16
C SER A 81 18.15 -11.08 29.11
N ASP A 82 18.57 -10.18 28.22
CA ASP A 82 17.82 -9.70 27.08
C ASP A 82 17.64 -10.82 26.03
N GLY A 83 16.82 -11.79 26.35
CA GLY A 83 16.41 -12.83 25.41
C GLY A 83 15.27 -12.33 24.55
N LEU A 84 15.54 -11.63 23.45
CA LEU A 84 14.50 -11.34 22.44
C LEU A 84 14.03 -12.64 21.82
N SER A 85 12.72 -12.87 21.87
CA SER A 85 12.11 -13.97 21.12
C SER A 85 12.30 -13.73 19.63
N PRO A 86 12.37 -14.79 18.81
CA PRO A 86 12.29 -14.64 17.38
C PRO A 86 11.01 -13.90 16.99
N VAL A 87 11.05 -13.17 15.85
CA VAL A 87 9.89 -12.45 15.34
C VAL A 87 8.82 -13.47 14.93
N PHE A 88 7.68 -13.45 15.59
CA PHE A 88 6.51 -14.24 15.24
C PHE A 88 5.68 -13.50 14.20
N LYS A 89 5.11 -14.25 13.26
CA LYS A 89 4.31 -13.71 12.14
C LYS A 89 2.96 -14.42 12.09
N ASN A 90 1.91 -13.66 12.25
CA ASN A 90 0.53 -14.15 12.10
C ASN A 90 -0.15 -13.35 10.98
N SER A 91 -0.91 -14.01 10.13
CA SER A 91 -1.65 -13.39 9.03
C SER A 91 -3.15 -13.53 9.26
N TYR A 92 -3.88 -12.45 9.02
CA TYR A 92 -5.32 -12.35 9.22
C TYR A 92 -5.97 -11.84 7.94
N VAL A 93 -7.18 -12.32 7.66
CA VAL A 93 -7.98 -11.86 6.52
C VAL A 93 -8.45 -10.43 6.79
N SER A 94 -8.38 -9.59 5.78
CA SER A 94 -8.88 -8.22 5.84
C SER A 94 -9.89 -7.95 4.74
N ASN A 95 -10.94 -7.21 5.09
CA ASN A 95 -11.95 -6.70 4.18
C ASN A 95 -11.83 -5.18 4.09
N GLY A 96 -12.05 -4.62 2.91
CA GLY A 96 -11.88 -3.19 2.73
C GLY A 96 -12.77 -2.60 1.65
N LEU A 97 -12.96 -1.30 1.76
CA LEU A 97 -13.61 -0.47 0.75
C LEU A 97 -12.63 0.59 0.28
N GLY A 98 -12.71 0.95 -0.99
CA GLY A 98 -11.85 1.97 -1.58
C GLY A 98 -12.64 2.93 -2.45
N VAL A 99 -12.16 4.16 -2.50
CA VAL A 99 -12.63 5.18 -3.45
C VAL A 99 -11.44 5.69 -4.24
N GLN A 100 -11.68 6.03 -5.50
CA GLN A 100 -10.64 6.58 -6.36
C GLN A 100 -11.21 7.61 -7.32
N ALA A 101 -10.41 8.62 -7.64
CA ALA A 101 -10.78 9.66 -8.61
C ALA A 101 -9.56 10.10 -9.38
N GLY A 102 -9.73 10.45 -10.66
CA GLY A 102 -8.61 10.89 -11.47
C GLY A 102 -8.96 11.12 -12.92
N TYR A 103 -7.92 11.09 -13.74
CA TYR A 103 -8.02 11.24 -15.18
C TYR A 103 -7.32 10.08 -15.88
N LYS A 104 -7.96 9.54 -16.91
CA LYS A 104 -7.34 8.59 -17.83
C LYS A 104 -7.18 9.21 -19.20
N TRP A 105 -6.04 8.99 -19.80
CA TRP A 105 -5.76 9.27 -21.19
C TRP A 105 -5.68 7.95 -21.95
N VAL A 106 -6.33 7.88 -23.12
CA VAL A 106 -6.29 6.72 -24.02
C VAL A 106 -6.11 7.22 -25.43
N GLY A 107 -5.32 6.55 -26.22
CA GLY A 107 -5.07 6.90 -27.60
C GLY A 107 -6.34 6.94 -28.45
N LYS A 108 -6.46 7.97 -29.30
CA LYS A 108 -7.65 8.24 -30.11
C LYS A 108 -7.59 7.65 -31.52
N HIS A 109 -6.41 7.27 -31.98
CA HIS A 109 -6.18 6.75 -33.32
C HIS A 109 -6.15 5.21 -33.30
N GLU A 110 -6.43 4.59 -34.44
CA GLU A 110 -6.41 3.12 -34.60
C GLU A 110 -5.10 2.50 -34.09
N GLU A 111 -3.98 3.17 -34.33
CA GLU A 111 -2.64 2.73 -33.94
C GLU A 111 -2.34 2.86 -32.46
N THR A 112 -3.03 3.77 -31.75
CA THR A 112 -2.75 4.11 -30.35
C THR A 112 -3.88 3.70 -29.39
N LYS A 113 -5.02 3.21 -29.89
CA LYS A 113 -6.20 2.84 -29.07
C LYS A 113 -5.95 1.73 -28.07
N TRP A 114 -4.86 0.98 -28.24
CA TRP A 114 -4.47 -0.13 -27.40
C TRP A 114 -3.70 0.31 -26.16
N PHE A 115 -3.25 1.57 -26.10
CA PHE A 115 -2.45 2.09 -25.01
C PHE A 115 -3.11 3.30 -24.36
N GLY A 116 -2.95 3.40 -23.03
CA GLY A 116 -3.40 4.52 -22.24
C GLY A 116 -2.60 4.70 -20.98
N PHE A 117 -2.88 5.78 -20.29
CA PHE A 117 -2.29 6.13 -19.02
C PHE A 117 -3.39 6.64 -18.09
N ARG A 118 -3.36 6.22 -16.83
CA ARG A 118 -4.30 6.68 -15.81
C ARG A 118 -3.55 7.20 -14.60
N TRP A 119 -3.99 8.32 -14.09
CA TRP A 119 -3.48 8.94 -12.89
C TRP A 119 -4.63 9.35 -12.00
N GLY A 120 -4.45 9.20 -10.67
CA GLY A 120 -5.49 9.57 -9.73
C GLY A 120 -5.06 9.55 -8.28
N LEU A 121 -6.02 9.88 -7.44
CA LEU A 121 -5.95 9.77 -5.99
C LEU A 121 -6.84 8.61 -5.54
N PHE A 122 -6.47 8.01 -4.43
CA PHE A 122 -7.27 6.95 -3.83
C PHE A 122 -7.26 7.02 -2.30
N TYR A 123 -8.29 6.44 -1.71
CA TYR A 123 -8.41 6.18 -0.29
C TYR A 123 -8.97 4.78 -0.11
N ASP A 124 -8.22 3.92 0.58
CA ASP A 124 -8.60 2.55 0.90
C ASP A 124 -8.73 2.40 2.42
N LEU A 125 -9.83 1.86 2.88
CA LEU A 125 -10.07 1.50 4.28
C LEU A 125 -10.14 -0.02 4.38
N SER A 126 -9.25 -0.64 5.14
CA SER A 126 -9.21 -2.09 5.36
C SER A 126 -9.36 -2.41 6.84
N ALA A 127 -10.19 -3.37 7.19
CA ALA A 127 -10.41 -3.84 8.54
C ALA A 127 -10.10 -5.34 8.65
N SER A 128 -9.56 -5.74 9.79
CA SER A 128 -9.27 -7.14 10.12
C SER A 128 -9.48 -7.39 11.60
N LEU A 129 -9.89 -8.60 11.93
CA LEU A 129 -9.91 -9.11 13.30
C LEU A 129 -8.63 -9.89 13.54
N TYR A 130 -8.07 -9.79 14.74
CA TYR A 130 -6.86 -10.49 15.15
C TYR A 130 -6.89 -10.86 16.65
N GLY A 131 -5.84 -11.55 17.10
CA GLY A 131 -5.73 -11.98 18.50
C GLY A 131 -6.38 -13.34 18.77
N ALA A 132 -6.43 -13.72 20.04
CA ALA A 132 -7.10 -14.94 20.48
C ALA A 132 -8.62 -14.75 20.31
N GLN A 133 -9.26 -15.71 19.62
CA GLN A 133 -10.70 -15.70 19.34
C GLN A 133 -11.18 -14.44 18.56
N GLU A 134 -10.27 -13.81 17.76
CA GLU A 134 -10.61 -12.62 16.95
C GLU A 134 -11.22 -11.48 17.78
N SER A 135 -10.78 -11.33 19.03
CA SER A 135 -11.34 -10.35 19.97
C SER A 135 -10.85 -8.92 19.75
N GLN A 136 -9.85 -8.74 18.92
CA GLN A 136 -9.22 -7.45 18.63
C GLN A 136 -9.39 -7.08 17.17
N SER A 137 -9.40 -5.79 16.88
CA SER A 137 -9.56 -5.29 15.52
C SER A 137 -8.49 -4.26 15.14
N ILE A 138 -8.12 -4.27 13.87
CA ILE A 138 -7.28 -3.24 13.26
C ILE A 138 -8.00 -2.65 12.05
N ILE A 139 -7.92 -1.34 11.92
CA ILE A 139 -8.36 -0.60 10.74
C ILE A 139 -7.12 0.09 10.17
N ILE A 140 -6.82 -0.20 8.90
CA ILE A 140 -5.73 0.40 8.15
C ILE A 140 -6.32 1.32 7.10
N SER A 141 -6.03 2.61 7.23
CA SER A 141 -6.35 3.62 6.22
C SER A 141 -5.15 3.84 5.33
N THR A 142 -5.32 3.70 4.03
CA THR A 142 -4.27 3.91 3.02
C THR A 142 -4.75 4.97 2.03
N TYR A 143 -3.99 6.02 1.84
CA TYR A 143 -4.37 7.14 0.97
C TYR A 143 -3.16 7.66 0.19
N GLY A 144 -3.39 8.06 -1.06
CA GLY A 144 -2.27 8.51 -1.87
C GLY A 144 -2.61 8.75 -3.32
N SER A 145 -1.57 8.78 -4.14
CA SER A 145 -1.65 8.91 -5.58
C SER A 145 -1.19 7.63 -6.27
N TYR A 146 -1.73 7.38 -7.45
CA TYR A 146 -1.33 6.24 -8.26
C TYR A 146 -1.23 6.61 -9.74
N MET A 147 -0.48 5.82 -10.46
CA MET A 147 -0.29 5.90 -11.90
C MET A 147 -0.33 4.50 -12.50
N ASP A 148 -1.14 4.31 -13.54
CA ASP A 148 -1.27 3.05 -14.25
C ASP A 148 -0.98 3.22 -15.74
N LEU A 149 -0.28 2.26 -16.30
CA LEU A 149 -0.25 1.99 -17.72
C LEU A 149 -1.44 1.11 -18.07
N LEU A 150 -2.18 1.49 -19.09
CA LEU A 150 -3.38 0.82 -19.55
C LEU A 150 -3.11 0.17 -20.90
N PHE A 151 -3.38 -1.12 -20.99
CA PHE A 151 -3.22 -1.88 -22.23
C PHE A 151 -4.56 -2.50 -22.61
N ASN A 152 -5.11 -2.10 -23.74
CA ASN A 152 -6.35 -2.63 -24.28
C ASN A 152 -6.04 -3.77 -25.24
N ALA A 153 -6.35 -5.00 -24.86
CA ALA A 153 -6.32 -6.14 -25.77
C ALA A 153 -7.43 -6.01 -26.84
N TYR A 154 -8.54 -5.38 -26.43
CA TYR A 154 -9.64 -5.04 -27.34
C TYR A 154 -10.18 -3.64 -26.97
N ASN A 155 -10.38 -2.77 -27.97
CA ASN A 155 -11.03 -1.48 -27.80
C ASN A 155 -11.89 -1.17 -29.03
N GLY A 156 -13.13 -1.62 -28.98
CA GLY A 156 -14.14 -1.41 -30.02
C GLY A 156 -15.06 -0.25 -29.72
N ASP A 157 -16.14 -0.10 -30.47
CA ASP A 157 -17.08 1.00 -30.35
C ASP A 157 -18.01 0.89 -29.12
N LYS A 158 -18.31 -0.34 -28.69
CA LYS A 158 -19.28 -0.64 -27.64
C LYS A 158 -18.61 -1.00 -26.32
N PHE A 159 -17.59 -1.83 -26.36
CA PHE A 159 -16.90 -2.32 -25.17
C PHE A 159 -15.38 -2.39 -25.39
N PHE A 160 -14.65 -2.47 -24.29
CA PHE A 160 -13.23 -2.72 -24.26
C PHE A 160 -12.88 -3.77 -23.22
N ALA A 161 -11.75 -4.42 -23.40
CA ALA A 161 -11.14 -5.33 -22.46
C ALA A 161 -9.62 -5.14 -22.50
N GLY A 162 -9.00 -5.17 -21.33
CA GLY A 162 -7.56 -4.93 -21.21
C GLY A 162 -7.04 -5.18 -19.81
N PHE A 163 -5.82 -4.79 -19.59
CA PHE A 163 -5.14 -4.90 -18.30
C PHE A 163 -4.48 -3.57 -17.92
N ASN A 164 -4.14 -3.44 -16.66
CA ASN A 164 -3.37 -2.32 -16.11
C ASN A 164 -2.17 -2.83 -15.33
N LEU A 165 -1.10 -2.06 -15.40
CA LEU A 165 0.08 -2.17 -14.57
C LEU A 165 0.31 -0.81 -13.92
N GLY A 166 0.32 -0.75 -12.60
CA GLY A 166 0.38 0.49 -11.87
C GLY A 166 1.34 0.50 -10.70
N ILE A 167 1.62 1.71 -10.26
CA ILE A 167 2.37 2.00 -9.04
C ILE A 167 1.60 3.04 -8.24
N ALA A 168 1.71 2.95 -6.92
CA ALA A 168 1.12 3.95 -6.04
C ALA A 168 2.05 4.32 -4.88
N PHE A 169 1.96 5.59 -4.48
CA PHE A 169 2.61 6.16 -3.31
C PHE A 169 1.55 6.49 -2.29
N ALA A 170 1.65 5.90 -1.12
CA ALA A 170 0.59 5.99 -0.14
C ALA A 170 1.08 6.25 1.29
N GLY A 171 0.40 7.15 1.98
CA GLY A 171 0.41 7.21 3.42
C GLY A 171 -0.45 6.09 4.02
N VAL A 172 -0.06 5.61 5.18
CA VAL A 172 -0.77 4.59 5.94
C VAL A 172 -1.01 5.10 7.34
N TYR A 173 -2.20 4.89 7.86
CA TYR A 173 -2.55 5.16 9.24
C TYR A 173 -3.27 3.96 9.83
N ASP A 174 -2.76 3.47 10.97
CA ASP A 174 -3.31 2.32 11.69
C ASP A 174 -4.11 2.75 12.92
N LYS A 175 -5.30 2.18 13.07
CA LYS A 175 -6.12 2.31 14.26
C LYS A 175 -6.38 0.92 14.83
N LEU A 176 -5.90 0.67 16.05
CA LEU A 176 -6.08 -0.59 16.77
C LEU A 176 -7.12 -0.41 17.87
N SER A 177 -7.92 -1.46 18.14
CA SER A 177 -8.88 -1.48 19.25
C SER A 177 -8.19 -1.51 20.61
N ASP A 178 -7.02 -2.12 20.69
CA ASP A 178 -6.20 -2.26 21.90
C ASP A 178 -5.04 -1.24 21.99
N ALA A 179 -5.12 -0.12 21.24
CA ALA A 179 -4.10 0.91 21.25
C ALA A 179 -3.81 1.49 22.63
N LEU A 180 -4.83 1.60 23.49
CA LEU A 180 -4.67 2.07 24.87
C LEU A 180 -3.86 1.08 25.71
N LEU A 181 -4.06 -0.22 25.52
CA LEU A 181 -3.30 -1.27 26.20
C LEU A 181 -1.82 -1.21 25.77
N TYR A 182 -1.54 -1.11 24.46
CA TYR A 182 -0.17 -0.95 23.97
C TYR A 182 0.48 0.33 24.51
N LYS A 183 -0.27 1.42 24.54
CA LYS A 183 0.23 2.68 25.08
C LYS A 183 0.61 2.50 26.56
N ALA A 184 -0.27 1.96 27.39
CA ALA A 184 -0.01 1.76 28.81
C ALA A 184 1.17 0.83 29.05
N LEU A 185 1.26 -0.30 28.34
CA LEU A 185 2.31 -1.31 28.54
C LEU A 185 3.66 -0.84 27.99
N LEU A 186 3.70 -0.25 26.81
CA LEU A 186 4.96 0.04 26.13
C LEU A 186 5.47 1.46 26.36
N LEU A 187 4.58 2.46 26.37
CA LEU A 187 4.97 3.86 26.52
C LEU A 187 5.02 4.30 27.99
N ASP A 188 3.89 4.15 28.68
CA ASP A 188 3.74 4.73 30.02
C ASP A 188 4.56 3.94 31.04
N THR A 189 4.78 2.62 30.81
CA THR A 189 5.55 1.77 31.73
C THR A 189 7.05 1.80 31.42
N PHE A 190 7.44 1.71 30.14
CA PHE A 190 8.84 1.50 29.72
C PHE A 190 9.40 2.60 28.80
N GLY A 191 8.63 3.66 28.52
CA GLY A 191 9.11 4.79 27.71
C GLY A 191 9.36 4.43 26.25
N GLY A 192 8.50 3.61 25.65
CA GLY A 192 8.66 3.14 24.29
C GLY A 192 8.37 4.18 23.20
N LYS A 193 8.30 3.71 21.96
CA LYS A 193 7.95 4.50 20.78
C LYS A 193 6.71 3.93 20.11
N VAL A 194 5.78 4.83 19.75
CA VAL A 194 4.61 4.51 18.93
C VAL A 194 4.69 5.32 17.64
N ASP A 195 4.60 4.65 16.52
CA ASP A 195 4.56 5.25 15.20
C ASP A 195 3.37 4.67 14.43
N LEU A 196 2.28 5.43 14.36
CA LEU A 196 1.01 5.04 13.73
C LEU A 196 0.92 5.44 12.26
N ASN A 197 1.79 6.34 11.84
CA ASN A 197 1.82 6.83 10.48
C ASN A 197 2.95 6.14 9.73
N GLY A 198 2.64 5.60 8.58
CA GLY A 198 3.60 4.96 7.72
C GLY A 198 3.50 5.46 6.30
N PHE A 199 4.42 5.00 5.48
CA PHE A 199 4.42 5.19 4.05
C PHE A 199 4.62 3.83 3.38
N GLN A 200 3.92 3.61 2.26
CA GLN A 200 4.10 2.39 1.47
C GLN A 200 4.14 2.71 -0.02
N PHE A 201 4.88 1.89 -0.73
CA PHE A 201 4.88 1.84 -2.17
C PHE A 201 4.11 0.59 -2.60
N LEU A 202 3.14 0.76 -3.51
CA LEU A 202 2.29 -0.32 -4.00
C LEU A 202 2.55 -0.58 -5.47
N VAL A 203 2.51 -1.84 -5.86
CA VAL A 203 2.40 -2.27 -7.25
C VAL A 203 0.99 -2.79 -7.48
N ASP A 204 0.36 -2.37 -8.57
CA ASP A 204 -0.98 -2.75 -8.98
C ASP A 204 -0.92 -3.53 -10.29
N LEU A 205 -1.59 -4.67 -10.32
CA LEU A 205 -1.79 -5.49 -11.51
C LEU A 205 -3.27 -5.83 -11.60
N GLY A 206 -3.88 -5.57 -12.77
CA GLY A 206 -5.30 -5.85 -12.92
C GLY A 206 -5.75 -6.06 -14.35
N VAL A 207 -6.93 -6.62 -14.47
CA VAL A 207 -7.71 -6.70 -15.71
C VAL A 207 -8.87 -5.73 -15.62
N ARG A 208 -9.27 -5.19 -16.75
CA ARG A 208 -10.36 -4.24 -16.86
C ARG A 208 -11.21 -4.50 -18.08
N LEU A 209 -12.50 -4.32 -17.90
CA LEU A 209 -13.49 -4.44 -18.96
C LEU A 209 -14.58 -3.40 -18.75
N GLY A 210 -15.15 -2.93 -19.84
CA GLY A 210 -16.17 -1.91 -19.71
C GLY A 210 -16.66 -1.34 -21.02
N ASN A 211 -17.44 -0.30 -20.90
CA ASN A 211 -17.95 0.49 -22.01
C ASN A 211 -17.51 1.96 -21.86
N LYS A 212 -18.15 2.86 -22.64
CA LYS A 212 -17.78 4.29 -22.66
C LYS A 212 -17.82 4.99 -21.30
N ARG A 213 -18.69 4.54 -20.39
CA ARG A 213 -18.90 5.17 -19.08
C ARG A 213 -18.60 4.26 -17.91
N ASN A 214 -18.91 2.97 -18.04
CA ASN A 214 -18.84 2.01 -16.95
C ASN A 214 -17.66 1.06 -17.19
N GLN A 215 -16.81 0.93 -16.19
CA GLN A 215 -15.67 0.04 -16.21
C GLN A 215 -15.65 -0.80 -14.94
N PHE A 216 -15.40 -2.07 -15.09
CA PHE A 216 -15.10 -3.00 -14.01
C PHE A 216 -13.62 -3.36 -14.08
N GLY A 217 -12.99 -3.41 -12.91
CA GLY A 217 -11.61 -3.81 -12.73
C GLY A 217 -11.50 -4.90 -11.68
N PHE A 218 -10.65 -5.87 -11.93
CA PHE A 218 -10.27 -6.89 -10.97
C PHE A 218 -8.75 -7.01 -10.97
N GLY A 219 -8.13 -7.03 -9.79
CA GLY A 219 -6.67 -7.05 -9.72
C GLY A 219 -6.13 -7.26 -8.31
N ILE A 220 -4.83 -7.08 -8.20
CA ILE A 220 -4.09 -7.23 -6.96
C ILE A 220 -3.19 -6.01 -6.72
N LYS A 221 -3.25 -5.47 -5.51
CA LYS A 221 -2.32 -4.46 -5.00
C LYS A 221 -1.33 -5.12 -4.05
N ILE A 222 -0.05 -4.98 -4.31
CA ILE A 222 1.03 -5.57 -3.53
C ILE A 222 1.91 -4.44 -2.98
N PRO A 223 1.93 -4.24 -1.66
CA PRO A 223 2.89 -3.34 -1.05
C PRO A 223 4.30 -3.92 -1.17
N THR A 224 5.21 -3.16 -1.74
CA THR A 224 6.60 -3.60 -1.98
C THR A 224 7.60 -2.99 -1.02
N TYR A 225 7.25 -1.86 -0.44
CA TYR A 225 8.09 -1.15 0.51
C TYR A 225 7.24 -0.51 1.60
N TYR A 226 7.69 -0.66 2.87
CA TYR A 226 7.07 -0.05 4.03
C TYR A 226 8.09 0.76 4.82
N PHE A 227 7.72 1.96 5.23
CA PHE A 227 8.31 2.56 6.42
C PHE A 227 7.65 1.93 7.63
N ASN A 228 8.45 1.43 8.54
CA ASN A 228 7.96 0.74 9.73
C ASN A 228 7.16 1.70 10.61
N HIS A 229 5.89 1.41 10.78
CA HIS A 229 5.11 1.91 11.89
C HIS A 229 4.98 0.77 12.90
N TYR A 230 5.29 1.06 14.14
CA TYR A 230 5.37 0.04 15.17
C TYR A 230 5.17 0.61 16.57
N TYR A 231 4.74 -0.27 17.47
CA TYR A 231 4.85 -0.07 18.89
C TYR A 231 6.11 -0.79 19.36
N SER A 232 6.99 -0.10 20.05
CA SER A 232 8.19 -0.71 20.63
C SER A 232 8.46 -0.17 22.02
N MET A 233 8.97 -1.03 22.86
CA MET A 233 9.48 -0.72 24.19
C MET A 233 10.93 -0.21 24.05
N ASN A 234 11.35 0.74 24.88
CA ASN A 234 12.78 1.04 25.02
C ASN A 234 13.48 -0.13 25.72
N ASN A 235 14.80 -0.21 25.53
CA ASN A 235 15.61 -1.17 26.30
C ASN A 235 15.38 -0.96 27.79
N ILE A 236 15.07 -2.03 28.49
CA ILE A 236 14.95 -2.01 29.95
C ILE A 236 16.36 -1.69 30.50
N SER A 237 16.50 -0.54 31.12
CA SER A 237 17.76 -0.18 31.73
C SER A 237 17.88 -0.86 33.11
N ASN A 238 19.12 -1.13 33.57
CA ASN A 238 19.36 -1.67 34.89
C ASN A 238 19.10 -0.64 36.04
N ASN A 239 18.38 0.44 35.74
CA ASN A 239 17.95 1.38 36.76
C ASN A 239 16.96 0.73 37.73
N SER A 240 17.09 1.03 39.01
CA SER A 240 16.25 0.44 40.07
C SER A 240 14.74 0.59 39.84
N GLY A 241 14.31 1.64 39.15
CA GLY A 241 12.91 1.85 38.77
C GLY A 241 12.38 0.85 37.74
N ASP A 242 13.16 0.51 36.72
CA ASP A 242 12.77 -0.45 35.71
C ASP A 242 12.80 -1.88 36.25
N VAL A 243 13.78 -2.17 37.10
CA VAL A 243 13.87 -3.48 37.84
C VAL A 243 12.62 -3.71 38.67
N LEU A 244 12.15 -2.70 39.43
CA LEU A 244 10.92 -2.82 40.22
C LEU A 244 9.68 -3.04 39.37
N LYS A 245 9.59 -2.42 38.20
CA LYS A 245 8.48 -2.65 37.26
C LYS A 245 8.48 -4.09 36.74
N VAL A 246 9.63 -4.59 36.35
CA VAL A 246 9.80 -5.96 35.86
C VAL A 246 9.48 -6.98 36.98
N LEU A 247 9.92 -6.75 38.21
CA LEU A 247 9.61 -7.60 39.32
C LEU A 247 8.10 -7.71 39.60
N ARG A 248 7.34 -6.63 39.49
CA ARG A 248 5.87 -6.64 39.55
C ARG A 248 5.25 -7.55 38.51
N PHE A 249 5.71 -7.49 37.24
CA PHE A 249 5.19 -8.37 36.21
C PHE A 249 5.50 -9.82 36.46
N LEU A 250 6.68 -10.17 36.98
CA LEU A 250 7.05 -11.52 37.39
C LEU A 250 6.22 -12.02 38.58
N GLU A 251 5.90 -11.15 39.54
CA GLU A 251 5.03 -11.43 40.66
C GLU A 251 3.61 -11.83 40.24
N TYR A 252 3.10 -11.21 39.14
CA TYR A 252 1.83 -11.58 38.52
C TYR A 252 1.93 -12.78 37.56
N GLY A 253 3.06 -13.50 37.53
CA GLY A 253 3.26 -14.68 36.69
C GLY A 253 3.48 -14.36 35.21
N ILE A 254 3.78 -13.12 34.85
CA ILE A 254 4.06 -12.70 33.49
C ILE A 254 5.55 -12.89 33.19
N ASN A 255 5.88 -13.92 32.42
CA ASN A 255 7.26 -14.29 32.09
C ASN A 255 7.73 -13.71 30.75
N SER A 256 6.86 -13.04 29.98
CA SER A 256 7.20 -12.40 28.72
C SER A 256 6.41 -11.12 28.52
N LEU A 257 7.06 -10.08 28.01
CA LEU A 257 6.45 -8.81 27.68
C LEU A 257 6.53 -8.57 26.17
N LEU A 258 5.47 -8.01 25.61
CA LEU A 258 5.49 -7.59 24.22
C LEU A 258 6.55 -6.48 24.05
N TYR A 259 7.59 -6.77 23.24
CA TYR A 259 8.68 -5.85 22.99
C TYR A 259 8.42 -4.95 21.81
N ARG A 260 7.91 -5.54 20.72
CA ARG A 260 7.60 -4.83 19.48
C ARG A 260 6.43 -5.50 18.77
N VAL A 261 5.57 -4.70 18.19
CA VAL A 261 4.53 -5.16 17.25
C VAL A 261 4.41 -4.20 16.09
N ASP A 262 4.34 -4.74 14.90
CA ASP A 262 4.02 -4.01 13.67
C ASP A 262 2.95 -4.77 12.86
N PHE A 263 2.13 -4.02 12.15
CA PHE A 263 1.12 -4.54 11.26
C PHE A 263 1.44 -4.13 9.84
N ARG A 264 1.23 -5.06 8.89
CA ARG A 264 1.49 -4.82 7.46
C ARG A 264 0.38 -5.41 6.63
N ARG A 265 -0.05 -4.68 5.63
CA ARG A 265 -0.85 -5.28 4.56
C ARG A 265 0.08 -6.04 3.61
N ASN A 266 -0.13 -7.35 3.42
CA ASN A 266 0.69 -8.16 2.51
C ASN A 266 0.26 -7.97 1.06
N TYR A 267 -1.03 -8.08 0.81
CA TYR A 267 -1.64 -7.89 -0.50
C TYR A 267 -3.14 -7.59 -0.34
N SER A 268 -3.74 -7.08 -1.40
CA SER A 268 -5.20 -6.96 -1.50
C SER A 268 -5.62 -7.30 -2.92
N VAL A 269 -6.53 -8.25 -3.05
CA VAL A 269 -7.29 -8.47 -4.28
C VAL A 269 -8.43 -7.49 -4.28
N TYR A 270 -8.68 -6.82 -5.39
CA TYR A 270 -9.73 -5.82 -5.48
C TYR A 270 -10.69 -6.08 -6.62
N PHE A 271 -11.93 -5.63 -6.43
CA PHE A 271 -12.95 -5.47 -7.45
C PHE A 271 -13.40 -4.02 -7.47
N ASN A 272 -13.20 -3.34 -8.58
CA ASN A 272 -13.49 -1.92 -8.72
C ASN A 272 -14.56 -1.69 -9.78
N TYR A 273 -15.49 -0.79 -9.48
CA TYR A 273 -16.36 -0.15 -10.46
C TYR A 273 -15.92 1.28 -10.65
N THR A 274 -15.80 1.73 -11.91
CA THR A 274 -15.38 3.09 -12.27
C THR A 274 -16.35 3.67 -13.27
N TYR A 275 -16.83 4.87 -12.98
CA TYR A 275 -17.65 5.67 -13.88
C TYR A 275 -16.80 6.76 -14.55
N SER A 276 -16.86 6.88 -15.87
CA SER A 276 -16.16 7.88 -16.70
C SER A 276 -17.14 8.91 -17.24
N PHE A 277 -16.81 10.18 -17.06
CA PHE A 277 -17.63 11.32 -17.46
C PHE A 277 -17.48 11.67 -18.94
#